data_a5e4987c06ac78e968e67ceb1500b157
#
_entry.id   a5e4987c06ac78e968e67ceb1500b157
#
_cell.length_a   1.000
_cell.length_b   1.000
_cell.length_c   1.000
_cell.angle_alpha   90.00
_cell.angle_beta   90.00
_cell.angle_gamma   90.00
#
_symmetry.space_group_name_H-M   'P 1'
#
loop_
_entity.id
_entity.type
_entity.pdbx_description
1 polymer ?
#
loop_
_entity_poly.entity_id
_entity_poly.type
_entity_poly.pdbx_seq_one_letter_code
_entity_poly.pdbx_strand_id
1 'polypeptide(L)'
;MKISYSILTHNEDESLMKLLEFLVKHKDEEDEIVILDDYSDNPKTIEILDVMTSMHEMTFEQRHLLKDYGGQKNYLKNMCTGDYIFNLDADELPHKQLIKNIKPILQS
;
A
#
# COMPACT_ATOMS: atom_id res chain seq x y z
N MET A 1 15.59 -9.48 -3.34
CA MET A 1 14.61 -9.46 -2.23
C MET A 1 13.38 -8.67 -2.66
N LYS A 2 12.21 -9.26 -2.48
CA LYS A 2 10.94 -8.63 -2.80
C LYS A 2 10.35 -7.95 -1.57
N ILE A 3 9.91 -6.70 -1.72
CA ILE A 3 9.24 -5.95 -0.65
C ILE A 3 7.77 -5.81 -1.01
N SER A 4 6.90 -6.06 -0.02
CA SER A 4 5.47 -5.74 -0.13
C SER A 4 5.21 -4.42 0.60
N TYR A 5 4.85 -3.39 -0.17
CA TYR A 5 4.41 -2.11 0.40
C TYR A 5 2.92 -2.23 0.69
N SER A 6 2.57 -2.38 1.96
CA SER A 6 1.20 -2.67 2.38
C SER A 6 0.52 -1.42 2.93
N ILE A 7 -0.70 -1.17 2.47
CA ILE A 7 -1.44 0.06 2.77
C ILE A 7 -2.84 -0.28 3.25
N LEU A 8 -3.19 0.22 4.44
CA LEU A 8 -4.57 0.26 4.90
C LEU A 8 -5.14 1.63 4.56
N THR A 9 -6.34 1.67 3.99
CA THR A 9 -6.97 2.94 3.61
C THR A 9 -8.47 2.94 3.90
N HIS A 10 -8.99 4.13 4.22
CA HIS A 10 -10.43 4.40 4.34
C HIS A 10 -10.67 5.88 4.10
N ASN A 11 -11.29 6.20 2.97
CA ASN A 11 -11.68 7.56 2.61
C ASN A 11 -10.54 8.59 2.51
N GLU A 12 -9.28 8.17 2.44
CA GLU A 12 -8.19 9.06 2.07
C GLU A 12 -8.23 9.33 0.57
N ASP A 13 -7.93 10.57 0.16
CA ASP A 13 -7.91 10.93 -1.26
C ASP A 13 -6.55 11.44 -1.73
N GLU A 14 -6.24 12.72 -1.53
CA GLU A 14 -4.98 13.29 -2.03
C GLU A 14 -3.74 12.61 -1.46
N SER A 15 -3.75 12.28 -0.16
CA SER A 15 -2.62 11.62 0.48
C SER A 15 -2.41 10.22 -0.08
N LEU A 16 -3.50 9.48 -0.33
CA LEU A 16 -3.43 8.16 -0.94
C LEU A 16 -2.86 8.24 -2.36
N MET A 17 -3.34 9.20 -3.16
CA MET A 17 -2.85 9.39 -4.52
C MET A 17 -1.36 9.69 -4.54
N LYS A 18 -0.91 10.59 -3.68
CA LYS A 18 0.52 10.94 -3.57
C LYS A 18 1.37 9.74 -3.18
N LEU A 19 0.89 8.94 -2.22
CA LEU A 19 1.61 7.74 -1.77
C LEU A 19 1.71 6.71 -2.89
N LEU A 20 0.61 6.43 -3.58
CA LEU A 20 0.60 5.45 -4.68
C LEU A 20 1.49 5.89 -5.84
N GLU A 21 1.41 7.14 -6.26
CA GLU A 21 2.28 7.68 -7.31
C GLU A 21 3.76 7.61 -6.90
N PHE A 22 4.05 7.93 -5.65
CA PHE A 22 5.40 7.86 -5.11
C PHE A 22 5.96 6.43 -5.16
N LEU A 23 5.17 5.46 -4.71
CA LEU A 23 5.60 4.06 -4.70
C LEU A 23 5.79 3.50 -6.11
N VAL A 24 4.87 3.82 -7.02
CA VAL A 24 4.99 3.40 -8.43
C VAL A 24 6.29 3.94 -9.03
N LYS A 25 6.65 5.17 -8.70
CA LYS A 25 7.84 5.82 -9.24
C LYS A 25 9.14 5.28 -8.67
N HIS A 26 9.16 4.92 -7.38
CA HIS A 26 10.40 4.64 -6.66
C HIS A 26 10.64 3.19 -6.27
N LYS A 27 9.61 2.32 -6.28
CA LYS A 27 9.82 0.91 -5.95
C LYS A 27 10.58 0.19 -7.06
N ASP A 28 11.20 -0.93 -6.73
CA ASP A 28 11.79 -1.82 -7.73
C ASP A 28 10.70 -2.62 -8.46
N GLU A 29 11.02 -3.13 -9.66
CA GLU A 29 10.06 -3.91 -10.45
C GLU A 29 9.53 -5.14 -9.73
N GLU A 30 10.39 -5.81 -8.98
CA GLU A 30 10.01 -7.04 -8.25
C GLU A 30 9.10 -6.78 -7.05
N ASP A 31 9.06 -5.53 -6.55
CA ASP A 31 8.28 -5.18 -5.38
C ASP A 31 6.80 -5.03 -5.73
N GLU A 32 5.95 -5.27 -4.74
CA GLU A 32 4.50 -5.17 -4.93
C GLU A 32 3.90 -4.08 -4.06
N ILE A 33 2.78 -3.53 -4.51
CA ILE A 33 1.93 -2.64 -3.74
C ILE A 33 0.66 -3.42 -3.39
N VAL A 34 0.33 -3.49 -2.10
CA VAL A 34 -0.80 -4.25 -1.58
C VAL A 34 -1.71 -3.32 -0.80
N ILE A 35 -2.96 -3.22 -1.22
CA ILE A 35 -3.92 -2.27 -0.64
C ILE A 35 -5.11 -3.04 -0.07
N LEU A 36 -5.45 -2.75 1.18
CA LEU A 36 -6.69 -3.20 1.80
C LEU A 36 -7.53 -1.98 2.16
N ASP A 37 -8.70 -1.89 1.54
CA ASP A 37 -9.62 -0.77 1.72
C ASP A 37 -10.78 -1.16 2.64
N ASP A 38 -11.04 -0.34 3.65
CA ASP A 38 -12.18 -0.49 4.55
C ASP A 38 -13.41 0.17 3.91
N TYR A 39 -13.83 -0.35 2.75
CA TYR A 39 -15.02 0.08 2.00
C TYR A 39 -15.20 1.59 1.97
N SER A 40 -14.23 2.29 1.38
CA SER A 40 -14.31 3.74 1.19
C SER A 40 -15.58 4.11 0.41
N ASP A 41 -16.28 5.15 0.88
CA ASP A 41 -17.46 5.69 0.21
C ASP A 41 -17.23 7.10 -0.34
N ASN A 42 -16.06 7.69 -0.09
CA ASN A 42 -15.66 8.95 -0.71
C ASN A 42 -15.45 8.73 -2.22
N PRO A 43 -16.24 9.40 -3.09
CA PRO A 43 -16.14 9.19 -4.54
C PRO A 43 -14.74 9.41 -5.10
N LYS A 44 -13.98 10.35 -4.55
CA LYS A 44 -12.61 10.63 -5.00
C LYS A 44 -11.66 9.49 -4.64
N THR A 45 -11.81 8.91 -3.45
CA THR A 45 -11.03 7.73 -3.02
C THR A 45 -11.31 6.55 -3.94
N ILE A 46 -12.58 6.29 -4.22
CA ILE A 46 -13.00 5.20 -5.11
C ILE A 46 -12.40 5.40 -6.51
N GLU A 47 -12.45 6.62 -7.03
CA GLU A 47 -11.86 6.93 -8.33
C GLU A 47 -10.35 6.69 -8.36
N ILE A 48 -9.63 7.12 -7.32
CA ILE A 48 -8.18 6.91 -7.20
C ILE A 48 -7.85 5.41 -7.20
N LEU A 49 -8.56 4.62 -6.39
CA LEU A 49 -8.33 3.18 -6.33
C LEU A 49 -8.61 2.52 -7.68
N ASP A 50 -9.71 2.89 -8.35
CA ASP A 50 -10.05 2.37 -9.68
C ASP A 50 -8.97 2.69 -10.71
N VAL A 51 -8.57 3.95 -10.80
CA VAL A 51 -7.59 4.42 -11.78
C VAL A 51 -6.24 3.77 -11.55
N MET A 52 -5.74 3.81 -10.32
CA MET A 52 -4.40 3.30 -10.00
C MET A 52 -4.29 1.80 -10.14
N THR A 53 -5.31 1.05 -9.72
CA THR A 53 -5.30 -0.42 -9.86
C THR A 53 -5.53 -0.88 -11.29
N SER A 54 -6.10 -0.03 -12.14
CA SER A 54 -6.27 -0.30 -13.58
C SER A 54 -5.01 0.03 -14.38
N MET A 55 -4.28 1.07 -13.99
CA MET A 55 -3.08 1.53 -14.71
C MET A 55 -1.81 0.80 -14.27
N HIS A 56 -1.78 0.28 -13.05
CA HIS A 56 -0.59 -0.34 -12.47
C HIS A 56 -0.96 -1.68 -11.85
N GLU A 57 -0.01 -2.60 -11.85
CA GLU A 57 -0.20 -3.89 -11.18
C GLU A 57 -0.14 -3.68 -9.66
N MET A 58 -1.27 -3.86 -9.00
CA MET A 58 -1.41 -3.74 -7.55
C MET A 58 -2.36 -4.81 -7.05
N THR A 59 -2.08 -5.36 -5.86
CA THR A 59 -3.02 -6.26 -5.18
C THR A 59 -3.99 -5.40 -4.38
N PHE A 60 -5.27 -5.60 -4.60
CA PHE A 60 -6.32 -4.77 -3.98
C PHE A 60 -7.47 -5.65 -3.51
N GLU A 61 -7.87 -5.48 -2.26
CA GLU A 61 -9.07 -6.09 -1.68
C GLU A 61 -9.77 -5.11 -0.75
N GLN A 62 -11.03 -5.41 -0.43
CA GLN A 62 -11.83 -4.65 0.52
C GLN A 62 -12.25 -5.56 1.67
N ARG A 63 -12.20 -5.03 2.90
CA ARG A 63 -12.65 -5.73 4.08
C ARG A 63 -13.07 -4.71 5.14
N HIS A 64 -14.29 -4.87 5.68
CA HIS A 64 -14.76 -4.00 6.75
C HIS A 64 -13.90 -4.15 8.00
N LEU A 65 -13.43 -3.02 8.52
CA LEU A 65 -12.63 -2.98 9.76
C LEU A 65 -13.45 -3.45 10.96
N LEU A 66 -14.67 -2.91 11.15
CA LEU A 66 -15.58 -3.26 12.24
C LEU A 66 -14.91 -3.27 13.63
N LYS A 67 -14.00 -2.32 13.87
CA LYS A 67 -13.20 -2.20 15.09
C LYS A 67 -12.23 -3.36 15.34
N ASP A 68 -12.08 -4.28 14.39
CA ASP A 68 -11.14 -5.40 14.47
C ASP A 68 -9.81 -5.04 13.79
N TYR A 69 -9.03 -4.19 14.44
CA TYR A 69 -7.75 -3.72 13.89
C TYR A 69 -6.74 -4.87 13.71
N GLY A 70 -6.71 -5.79 14.67
CA GLY A 70 -5.81 -6.95 14.57
C GLY A 70 -6.16 -7.86 13.39
N GLY A 71 -7.45 -8.14 13.21
CA GLY A 71 -7.93 -8.93 12.07
C GLY A 71 -7.66 -8.26 10.74
N GLN A 72 -7.83 -6.93 10.67
CA GLN A 72 -7.56 -6.16 9.47
C GLN A 72 -6.08 -6.21 9.09
N LYS A 73 -5.19 -6.02 10.06
CA LYS A 73 -3.74 -6.10 9.84
C LYS A 73 -3.29 -7.48 9.43
N ASN A 74 -3.85 -8.52 10.05
CA ASN A 74 -3.54 -9.90 9.68
C ASN A 74 -4.01 -10.23 8.27
N TYR A 75 -5.18 -9.76 7.89
CA TYR A 75 -5.71 -9.96 6.54
C TYR A 75 -4.77 -9.31 5.50
N LEU A 76 -4.38 -8.06 5.75
CA LEU A 76 -3.44 -7.36 4.88
C LEU A 76 -2.10 -8.08 4.78
N LYS A 77 -1.56 -8.54 5.92
CA LYS A 77 -0.32 -9.30 5.96
C LYS A 77 -0.42 -10.56 5.09
N ASN A 78 -1.54 -11.27 5.15
CA ASN A 78 -1.74 -12.50 4.40
C ASN A 78 -1.89 -12.26 2.89
N MET A 79 -2.21 -11.03 2.46
CA MET A 79 -2.22 -10.66 1.05
C MET A 79 -0.82 -10.45 0.49
N CYS A 80 0.17 -10.19 1.34
CA CYS A 80 1.53 -9.85 0.94
C CYS A 80 2.33 -11.10 0.61
N THR A 81 3.13 -11.03 -0.46
CA THR A 81 3.96 -12.16 -0.93
C THR A 81 5.45 -11.87 -0.87
N GLY A 82 5.86 -10.68 -0.46
CA GLY A 82 7.26 -10.29 -0.40
C GLY A 82 8.03 -10.92 0.76
N ASP A 83 9.35 -10.84 0.67
CA ASP A 83 10.26 -11.30 1.73
C ASP A 83 10.20 -10.38 2.95
N TYR A 84 9.86 -9.12 2.74
CA TYR A 84 9.69 -8.12 3.78
C TYR A 84 8.41 -7.32 3.52
N ILE A 85 7.68 -6.99 4.59
CA ILE A 85 6.46 -6.19 4.51
C ILE A 85 6.76 -4.81 5.10
N PHE A 86 6.59 -3.77 4.27
CA PHE A 86 6.72 -2.39 4.69
C PHE A 86 5.31 -1.80 4.83
N ASN A 87 4.87 -1.63 6.08
CA ASN A 87 3.53 -1.11 6.36
C ASN A 87 3.51 0.41 6.27
N LEU A 88 2.54 0.94 5.53
CA LEU A 88 2.35 2.37 5.34
C LEU A 88 0.90 2.74 5.62
N ASP A 89 0.68 3.83 6.34
CA ASP A 89 -0.65 4.42 6.42
C ASP A 89 -0.89 5.27 5.16
N ALA A 90 -2.14 5.35 4.73
CA ALA A 90 -2.49 6.05 3.48
C ALA A 90 -2.17 7.55 3.52
N ASP A 91 -1.95 8.13 4.70
CA ASP A 91 -1.56 9.53 4.88
C ASP A 91 -0.04 9.72 5.05
N GLU A 92 0.75 8.66 4.97
CA GLU A 92 2.21 8.73 5.07
C GLU A 92 2.86 8.87 3.71
N LEU A 93 3.96 9.61 3.65
CA LEU A 93 4.80 9.70 2.46
C LEU A 93 6.25 9.44 2.86
N PRO A 94 6.78 8.23 2.62
CA PRO A 94 8.15 7.91 3.00
C PRO A 94 9.15 8.72 2.16
N HIS A 95 10.33 8.96 2.74
CA HIS A 95 11.39 9.65 2.01
C HIS A 95 11.93 8.73 0.91
N LYS A 96 12.19 9.30 -0.28
CA LYS A 96 12.68 8.51 -1.43
C LYS A 96 13.99 7.77 -1.14
N GLN A 97 14.86 8.35 -0.32
CA GLN A 97 16.13 7.71 0.06
C GLN A 97 15.89 6.46 0.90
N LEU A 98 14.86 6.45 1.75
CA LEU A 98 14.50 5.26 2.50
C LEU A 98 14.09 4.13 1.57
N ILE A 99 13.25 4.41 0.58
CA ILE A 99 12.81 3.40 -0.39
C ILE A 99 14.01 2.85 -1.18
N LYS A 100 14.90 3.73 -1.64
CA LYS A 100 16.09 3.31 -2.40
C LYS A 100 17.08 2.51 -1.57
N ASN A 101 17.19 2.79 -0.27
CA ASN A 101 18.21 2.21 0.60
C ASN A 101 17.70 1.07 1.48
N ILE A 102 16.40 0.78 1.46
CA ILE A 102 15.82 -0.19 2.37
C ILE A 102 16.40 -1.60 2.17
N LYS A 103 16.58 -2.03 0.93
CA LYS A 103 17.12 -3.37 0.64
C LYS A 103 18.57 -3.52 1.10
N PRO A 104 19.49 -2.59 0.80
CA PRO A 104 20.82 -2.65 1.37
C PRO A 104 20.83 -2.70 2.90
N ILE A 105 19.98 -1.92 3.56
CA ILE A 105 19.86 -1.93 5.03
C ILE A 105 19.39 -3.28 5.54
N LEU A 106 18.36 -3.86 4.93
CA LEU A 106 17.78 -5.13 5.36
C LEU A 106 18.69 -6.32 5.07
N GLN A 107 19.53 -6.22 4.06
CA GLN A 107 20.43 -7.30 3.62
C GLN A 107 21.82 -7.22 4.24
N SER A 108 22.12 -6.16 4.97
CA SER A 108 23.44 -5.96 5.61
C SER A 108 23.62 -6.77 6.89
#